data_ed2c9ede573be0b166858d19af046144
#
_entry.id   ed2c9ede573be0b166858d19af046144
#
_cell.length_a   1.000
_cell.length_b   1.000
_cell.length_c   1.000
_cell.angle_alpha   90.00
_cell.angle_beta   90.00
_cell.angle_gamma   90.00
#
_symmetry.space_group_name_H-M   'P 1'
#
loop_
_entity.id
_entity.type
_entity.pdbx_description
1 polymer ?
#
loop_
_entity_poly.entity_id
_entity_poly.type
_entity_poly.pdbx_seq_one_letter_code
_entity_poly.pdbx_strand_id
1 'polypeptide(L)'
;MNDRQIIELFEARGLVDTSLGQDILDEINHSGKDIGEVLADFQVIQTRDDMWPVIASELGTQVVDIRNWTPPEALLALVPAGTARLHGALPVQFDDHGLHVALVDPLNPQTVEDLRFALGREIHVVVAPGYLVETKINECYGGEAKAMEDILSQFEFGGAADGSHDLEAEANSAPIIRYVDLVLYQAIKEKASDIHFEPFEKDFKIRYRVDGALYEMAPPPPHLALPILSRVKVMANMNIAERRVPQDGRIVKQVGERQVDMRVSSLPTQHGESIVLRVLDRSSVNLSLENLGLPEHIYDYITETIEKPNGIFIVTGPTGAGKTTTLYAALRRINTIDAKLLTAEDPVEYDIDGIIQIPINEAIGLNFPRVLRAFLRQDPDRIMIGEMRDKETATIAIQAALTGHLVLSTLHTNDAPGAVTRLIDMGCEPFLVAASLEGVLAQRLVRTICKDCKSPYEPTEAILSQLGVSPHELGDKQFHTGAGCDSCGQTGYRGRRGLYELLNITEPIRELITGRAPSVVIKQKAVELGMNTLREDGLRNIYQGATSIEEVLKYT
;
A
#
# COMPACT_ATOMS: atom_id res chain seq x y z
N MET A 1 9.25 13.27 10.60
CA MET A 1 9.01 13.82 11.96
C MET A 1 7.63 13.42 12.40
N ASN A 2 7.45 13.11 13.70
CA ASN A 2 6.14 12.75 14.24
C ASN A 2 5.37 14.04 14.61
N ASP A 3 4.28 14.31 13.91
CA ASP A 3 3.47 15.52 14.10
C ASP A 3 2.97 15.64 15.55
N ARG A 4 2.64 14.51 16.16
CA ARG A 4 2.21 14.46 17.56
C ARG A 4 3.30 14.89 18.55
N GLN A 5 4.55 14.49 18.32
CA GLN A 5 5.68 14.92 19.18
C GLN A 5 5.92 16.43 19.07
N ILE A 6 5.74 16.99 17.88
CA ILE A 6 5.87 18.44 17.69
C ILE A 6 4.74 19.17 18.43
N ILE A 7 3.50 18.69 18.35
CA ILE A 7 2.38 19.28 19.12
C ILE A 7 2.64 19.16 20.62
N GLU A 8 3.03 18.02 21.13
CA GLU A 8 3.37 17.82 22.54
C GLU A 8 4.50 18.77 23.00
N LEU A 9 5.50 19.04 22.14
CA LEU A 9 6.54 20.02 22.41
C LEU A 9 5.99 21.45 22.49
N PHE A 10 5.09 21.82 21.57
CA PHE A 10 4.46 23.14 21.55
C PHE A 10 3.49 23.33 22.74
N GLU A 11 2.78 22.28 23.16
CA GLU A 11 1.95 22.27 24.36
C GLU A 11 2.82 22.46 25.63
N ALA A 12 3.91 21.71 25.76
CA ALA A 12 4.84 21.82 26.89
C ALA A 12 5.42 23.22 27.05
N ARG A 13 5.53 23.97 25.95
CA ARG A 13 5.99 25.37 25.95
C ARG A 13 4.87 26.40 26.09
N GLY A 14 3.62 25.95 26.16
CA GLY A 14 2.46 26.84 26.30
C GLY A 14 2.15 27.65 25.03
N LEU A 15 2.63 27.21 23.86
CA LEU A 15 2.35 27.84 22.56
C LEU A 15 1.04 27.34 21.96
N VAL A 16 0.61 26.15 22.35
CA VAL A 16 -0.63 25.49 21.92
C VAL A 16 -1.28 24.90 23.19
N ASP A 17 -2.60 24.95 23.29
CA ASP A 17 -3.32 24.18 24.32
C ASP A 17 -3.77 22.83 23.77
N THR A 18 -4.16 21.89 24.62
CA THR A 18 -4.51 20.52 24.25
C THR A 18 -5.70 20.44 23.27
N SER A 19 -6.66 21.39 23.34
CA SER A 19 -7.79 21.45 22.41
C SER A 19 -7.33 21.86 21.02
N LEU A 20 -6.55 22.93 20.95
CA LEU A 20 -5.98 23.43 19.70
C LEU A 20 -4.99 22.43 19.09
N GLY A 21 -4.22 21.71 19.92
CA GLY A 21 -3.34 20.64 19.48
C GLY A 21 -4.08 19.51 18.76
N GLN A 22 -5.24 19.12 19.28
CA GLN A 22 -6.08 18.12 18.63
C GLN A 22 -6.66 18.63 17.31
N ASP A 23 -7.15 19.88 17.27
CA ASP A 23 -7.68 20.48 16.03
C ASP A 23 -6.61 20.57 14.94
N ILE A 24 -5.36 20.88 15.29
CA ILE A 24 -4.22 20.91 14.37
C ILE A 24 -3.92 19.51 13.82
N LEU A 25 -3.90 18.47 14.69
CA LEU A 25 -3.68 17.09 14.25
C LEU A 25 -4.80 16.59 13.32
N ASP A 26 -6.05 16.95 13.61
CA ASP A 26 -7.19 16.61 12.77
C ASP A 26 -7.11 17.31 11.41
N GLU A 27 -6.67 18.58 11.36
CA GLU A 27 -6.47 19.31 10.11
C GLU A 27 -5.31 18.72 9.27
N ILE A 28 -4.20 18.32 9.89
CA ILE A 28 -3.09 17.63 9.20
C ILE A 28 -3.60 16.34 8.54
N ASN A 29 -4.39 15.55 9.28
CA ASN A 29 -4.97 14.31 8.76
C ASN A 29 -5.98 14.55 7.64
N HIS A 30 -6.70 15.67 7.66
CA HIS A 30 -7.73 15.99 6.68
C HIS A 30 -7.16 16.64 5.42
N SER A 31 -6.26 17.60 5.57
CA SER A 31 -5.70 18.38 4.45
C SER A 31 -4.47 17.73 3.81
N GLY A 32 -3.73 16.90 4.57
CA GLY A 32 -2.44 16.34 4.15
C GLY A 32 -1.32 17.38 4.04
N LYS A 33 -1.51 18.59 4.62
CA LYS A 33 -0.49 19.63 4.69
C LYS A 33 0.60 19.27 5.69
N ASP A 34 1.78 19.86 5.50
CA ASP A 34 2.88 19.78 6.46
C ASP A 34 2.53 20.48 7.77
N ILE A 35 2.98 19.92 8.90
CA ILE A 35 2.68 20.48 10.23
C ILE A 35 3.08 21.94 10.37
N GLY A 36 4.20 22.37 9.80
CA GLY A 36 4.63 23.77 9.83
C GLY A 36 3.68 24.69 9.06
N GLU A 37 3.07 24.22 7.98
CA GLU A 37 2.05 24.97 7.23
C GLU A 37 0.75 25.07 8.06
N VAL A 38 0.32 23.98 8.69
CA VAL A 38 -0.88 23.98 9.52
C VAL A 38 -0.70 24.85 10.76
N LEU A 39 0.44 24.79 11.44
CA LEU A 39 0.76 25.67 12.57
C LEU A 39 0.73 27.16 12.17
N ALA A 40 1.16 27.49 10.95
CA ALA A 40 1.08 28.87 10.44
C ALA A 40 -0.37 29.25 10.09
N ASP A 41 -1.16 28.36 9.50
CA ASP A 41 -2.58 28.58 9.21
C ASP A 41 -3.40 28.84 10.49
N PHE A 42 -3.08 28.14 11.57
CA PHE A 42 -3.66 28.34 12.90
C PHE A 42 -3.04 29.54 13.68
N GLN A 43 -2.12 30.28 13.06
CA GLN A 43 -1.43 31.45 13.63
C GLN A 43 -0.63 31.16 14.91
N VAL A 44 -0.24 29.92 15.13
CA VAL A 44 0.67 29.53 16.23
C VAL A 44 2.10 30.02 15.96
N ILE A 45 2.49 30.01 14.70
CA ILE A 45 3.75 30.54 14.17
C ILE A 45 3.47 31.48 12.98
N GLN A 46 4.43 32.31 12.58
CA GLN A 46 4.23 33.24 11.46
C GLN A 46 4.52 32.62 10.11
N THR A 47 5.57 31.80 10.06
CA THR A 47 5.99 31.09 8.85
C THR A 47 6.28 29.62 9.18
N ARG A 48 6.17 28.73 8.19
CA ARG A 48 6.49 27.32 8.30
C ARG A 48 7.86 27.05 8.97
N ASP A 49 8.84 27.93 8.74
CA ASP A 49 10.20 27.72 9.23
C ASP A 49 10.38 28.14 10.70
N ASP A 50 9.41 28.85 11.32
CA ASP A 50 9.52 29.33 12.70
C ASP A 50 9.41 28.20 13.75
N MET A 51 9.02 27.01 13.36
CA MET A 51 9.03 25.85 14.26
C MET A 51 10.46 25.36 14.56
N TRP A 52 11.43 25.53 13.64
CA TRP A 52 12.78 24.99 13.80
C TRP A 52 13.56 25.59 14.96
N PRO A 53 13.49 26.90 15.25
CA PRO A 53 14.06 27.47 16.47
C PRO A 53 13.49 26.87 17.76
N VAL A 54 12.20 26.51 17.78
CA VAL A 54 11.58 25.84 18.93
C VAL A 54 12.17 24.47 19.14
N ILE A 55 12.30 23.67 18.08
CA ILE A 55 12.91 22.34 18.10
C ILE A 55 14.41 22.44 18.51
N ALA A 56 15.16 23.37 17.94
CA ALA A 56 16.57 23.56 18.28
C ALA A 56 16.77 23.91 19.76
N SER A 57 15.92 24.76 20.30
CA SER A 57 15.93 25.11 21.73
C SER A 57 15.63 23.91 22.64
N GLU A 58 14.79 22.96 22.20
CA GLU A 58 14.53 21.73 22.97
C GLU A 58 15.72 20.81 22.99
N LEU A 59 16.37 20.66 21.86
CA LEU A 59 17.56 19.82 21.71
C LEU A 59 18.84 20.46 22.27
N GLY A 60 18.76 21.71 22.78
CA GLY A 60 19.92 22.44 23.27
C GLY A 60 20.95 22.76 22.19
N THR A 61 20.53 22.91 20.92
CA THR A 61 21.36 23.14 19.76
C THR A 61 20.94 24.41 18.99
N GLN A 62 21.53 24.63 17.83
CA GLN A 62 21.24 25.81 17.00
C GLN A 62 20.64 25.43 15.64
N VAL A 63 19.88 26.35 15.05
CA VAL A 63 19.42 26.23 13.67
C VAL A 63 20.53 26.67 12.73
N VAL A 64 20.78 25.85 11.70
CA VAL A 64 21.80 26.12 10.66
C VAL A 64 21.10 26.38 9.33
N ASP A 65 21.45 27.48 8.66
CA ASP A 65 20.97 27.77 7.30
C ASP A 65 21.81 27.04 6.26
N ILE A 66 21.20 26.04 5.62
CA ILE A 66 21.86 25.20 4.60
C ILE A 66 21.39 25.53 3.17
N ARG A 67 20.57 26.56 2.95
CA ARG A 67 19.98 26.89 1.63
C ARG A 67 21.05 27.13 0.55
N ASN A 68 22.01 27.97 0.85
CA ASN A 68 23.09 28.35 -0.07
C ASN A 68 24.44 27.72 0.31
N TRP A 69 24.44 26.74 1.19
CA TRP A 69 25.63 26.10 1.68
C TRP A 69 25.89 24.80 0.91
N THR A 70 27.16 24.58 0.53
CA THR A 70 27.60 23.34 -0.12
C THR A 70 28.68 22.69 0.74
N PRO A 71 28.45 21.45 1.22
CA PRO A 71 29.44 20.75 2.03
C PRO A 71 30.73 20.50 1.24
N PRO A 72 31.94 20.70 1.84
CA PRO A 72 33.20 20.24 1.24
C PRO A 72 33.21 18.72 1.02
N GLU A 73 33.83 18.25 -0.05
CA GLU A 73 33.92 16.79 -0.35
C GLU A 73 34.54 15.99 0.82
N ALA A 74 35.54 16.56 1.50
CA ALA A 74 36.16 15.93 2.68
C ALA A 74 35.16 15.73 3.84
N LEU A 75 34.19 16.60 3.99
CA LEU A 75 33.13 16.51 5.00
C LEU A 75 32.06 15.46 4.58
N LEU A 76 31.67 15.46 3.31
CA LEU A 76 30.76 14.47 2.76
C LEU A 76 31.32 13.04 2.86
N ALA A 77 32.64 12.88 2.67
CA ALA A 77 33.30 11.59 2.80
C ALA A 77 33.25 10.99 4.23
N LEU A 78 32.97 11.80 5.26
CA LEU A 78 32.82 11.32 6.64
C LEU A 78 31.50 10.55 6.88
N VAL A 79 30.48 10.81 6.05
CA VAL A 79 29.18 10.12 6.09
C VAL A 79 28.95 9.47 4.72
N PRO A 80 29.06 8.15 4.61
CA PRO A 80 28.78 7.46 3.35
C PRO A 80 27.38 7.77 2.82
N ALA A 81 27.22 7.88 1.50
CA ALA A 81 25.97 8.25 0.84
C ALA A 81 24.77 7.38 1.27
N GLY A 82 25.00 6.05 1.42
CA GLY A 82 23.99 5.13 1.93
C GLY A 82 23.54 5.43 3.37
N THR A 83 24.50 5.78 4.24
CA THR A 83 24.23 6.16 5.64
C THR A 83 23.53 7.51 5.71
N ALA A 84 23.98 8.49 4.91
CA ALA A 84 23.36 9.81 4.83
C ALA A 84 21.87 9.72 4.46
N ARG A 85 21.54 8.88 3.49
CA ARG A 85 20.15 8.69 3.04
C ARG A 85 19.30 7.84 3.97
N LEU A 86 19.86 6.72 4.45
CA LEU A 86 19.16 5.80 5.35
C LEU A 86 18.68 6.52 6.62
N HIS A 87 19.53 7.39 7.15
CA HIS A 87 19.28 8.12 8.40
C HIS A 87 18.83 9.57 8.18
N GLY A 88 18.67 10.01 6.92
CA GLY A 88 18.34 11.41 6.60
C GLY A 88 19.34 12.40 7.19
N ALA A 89 20.64 12.10 7.09
CA ALA A 89 21.71 12.75 7.83
C ALA A 89 22.67 13.49 6.88
N LEU A 90 22.75 14.82 7.02
CA LEU A 90 23.68 15.67 6.26
C LEU A 90 24.80 16.16 7.18
N PRO A 91 26.09 15.83 6.94
CA PRO A 91 27.18 16.37 7.72
C PRO A 91 27.34 17.87 7.46
N VAL A 92 27.39 18.66 8.53
CA VAL A 92 27.45 20.13 8.47
C VAL A 92 28.84 20.65 8.87
N GLN A 93 29.43 20.07 9.90
CA GLN A 93 30.73 20.47 10.42
C GLN A 93 31.40 19.29 11.10
N PHE A 94 32.75 19.29 11.10
CA PHE A 94 33.54 18.36 11.87
C PHE A 94 34.61 19.14 12.65
N ASP A 95 34.66 18.93 13.97
CA ASP A 95 35.59 19.58 14.88
C ASP A 95 36.13 18.64 15.96
N ASP A 96 36.84 19.17 16.96
CA ASP A 96 37.44 18.39 18.04
C ASP A 96 36.41 17.71 18.95
N HIS A 97 35.15 18.12 18.91
CA HIS A 97 34.06 17.55 19.70
C HIS A 97 33.32 16.42 18.96
N GLY A 98 33.41 16.37 17.63
CA GLY A 98 32.78 15.34 16.82
C GLY A 98 32.22 15.82 15.50
N LEU A 99 31.32 15.02 14.94
CA LEU A 99 30.64 15.30 13.67
C LEU A 99 29.27 15.95 13.94
N HIS A 100 29.09 17.18 13.48
CA HIS A 100 27.82 17.88 13.51
C HIS A 100 26.98 17.50 12.30
N VAL A 101 25.77 17.02 12.53
CA VAL A 101 24.90 16.46 11.49
C VAL A 101 23.51 17.11 11.58
N ALA A 102 23.02 17.61 10.45
CA ALA A 102 21.62 18.01 10.31
C ALA A 102 20.78 16.79 9.92
N LEU A 103 19.70 16.54 10.65
CA LEU A 103 18.82 15.41 10.42
C LEU A 103 17.48 15.85 9.82
N VAL A 104 16.90 15.02 8.96
CA VAL A 104 15.53 15.20 8.46
C VAL A 104 14.54 15.16 9.62
N ASP A 105 14.80 14.27 10.59
CA ASP A 105 14.07 14.17 11.86
C ASP A 105 15.02 14.28 13.07
N PRO A 106 15.25 15.50 13.57
CA PRO A 106 16.17 15.72 14.67
C PRO A 106 15.62 15.27 16.04
N LEU A 107 14.31 15.01 16.16
CA LEU A 107 13.69 14.58 17.42
C LEU A 107 13.78 13.08 17.65
N ASN A 108 14.26 12.29 16.70
CA ASN A 108 14.41 10.84 16.83
C ASN A 108 15.77 10.47 17.44
N PRO A 109 15.85 10.07 18.72
CA PRO A 109 17.11 9.74 19.39
C PRO A 109 17.75 8.46 18.83
N GLN A 110 16.95 7.53 18.31
CA GLN A 110 17.45 6.28 17.75
C GLN A 110 18.34 6.54 16.52
N THR A 111 17.99 7.52 15.69
CA THR A 111 18.79 7.91 14.52
C THR A 111 20.20 8.35 14.91
N VAL A 112 20.33 9.06 16.03
CA VAL A 112 21.63 9.53 16.53
C VAL A 112 22.49 8.36 17.00
N GLU A 113 21.91 7.40 17.71
CA GLU A 113 22.61 6.19 18.18
C GLU A 113 23.03 5.30 17.00
N ASP A 114 22.15 5.10 16.04
CA ASP A 114 22.45 4.34 14.82
C ASP A 114 23.59 4.98 14.01
N LEU A 115 23.62 6.31 13.92
CA LEU A 115 24.71 7.06 13.27
C LEU A 115 26.03 6.92 14.05
N ARG A 116 26.01 7.01 15.38
CA ARG A 116 27.20 6.76 16.22
C ARG A 116 27.76 5.37 15.98
N PHE A 117 26.90 4.38 15.96
CA PHE A 117 27.28 3.00 15.71
C PHE A 117 27.84 2.81 14.28
N ALA A 118 27.15 3.35 13.27
CA ALA A 118 27.52 3.19 11.87
C ALA A 118 28.84 3.91 11.52
N LEU A 119 29.09 5.07 12.12
CA LEU A 119 30.24 5.92 11.79
C LEU A 119 31.40 5.78 12.79
N GLY A 120 31.17 5.14 13.96
CA GLY A 120 32.16 4.97 15.00
C GLY A 120 32.69 6.31 15.57
N ARG A 121 31.84 7.35 15.58
CA ARG A 121 32.20 8.73 15.94
C ARG A 121 31.15 9.37 16.83
N GLU A 122 31.58 10.40 17.58
CA GLU A 122 30.63 11.23 18.34
C GLU A 122 29.81 12.10 17.37
N ILE A 123 28.48 12.09 17.56
CA ILE A 123 27.53 12.78 16.69
C ILE A 123 26.83 13.87 17.50
N HIS A 124 26.86 15.09 16.98
CA HIS A 124 26.13 16.24 17.50
C HIS A 124 25.05 16.67 16.49
N VAL A 125 23.80 16.73 16.98
CA VAL A 125 22.67 17.13 16.13
C VAL A 125 22.63 18.64 16.02
N VAL A 126 22.51 19.15 14.80
CA VAL A 126 22.13 20.53 14.51
C VAL A 126 20.82 20.53 13.77
N VAL A 127 20.02 21.60 13.92
CA VAL A 127 18.68 21.66 13.34
C VAL A 127 18.70 22.45 12.04
N ALA A 128 18.10 21.90 11.01
CA ALA A 128 17.78 22.61 9.76
C ALA A 128 16.42 22.13 9.25
N PRO A 129 15.72 22.88 8.39
CA PRO A 129 14.46 22.43 7.81
C PRO A 129 14.60 21.07 7.13
N GLY A 130 13.83 20.06 7.60
CA GLY A 130 13.98 18.67 7.16
C GLY A 130 13.87 18.51 5.64
N TYR A 131 12.97 19.25 4.99
CA TYR A 131 12.84 19.25 3.53
C TYR A 131 14.10 19.80 2.81
N LEU A 132 14.81 20.77 3.43
CA LEU A 132 16.10 21.26 2.89
C LEU A 132 17.22 20.24 3.10
N VAL A 133 17.24 19.55 4.26
CA VAL A 133 18.21 18.49 4.52
C VAL A 133 18.06 17.37 3.48
N GLU A 134 16.84 16.92 3.21
CA GLU A 134 16.58 15.88 2.20
C GLU A 134 17.01 16.33 0.79
N THR A 135 16.65 17.57 0.41
CA THR A 135 17.04 18.15 -0.87
C THR A 135 18.58 18.20 -1.00
N LYS A 136 19.27 18.67 0.04
CA LYS A 136 20.72 18.76 0.06
C LYS A 136 21.44 17.40 0.03
N ILE A 137 20.91 16.40 0.71
CA ILE A 137 21.41 15.03 0.62
C ILE A 137 21.34 14.54 -0.83
N ASN A 138 20.24 14.76 -1.52
CA ASN A 138 20.07 14.36 -2.92
C ASN A 138 20.99 15.14 -3.87
N GLU A 139 21.20 16.44 -3.64
CA GLU A 139 22.13 17.28 -4.42
C GLU A 139 23.60 16.87 -4.21
N CYS A 140 24.02 16.66 -2.96
CA CYS A 140 25.43 16.46 -2.61
C CYS A 140 25.92 15.02 -2.83
N TYR A 141 25.07 14.05 -2.59
CA TYR A 141 25.43 12.63 -2.72
C TYR A 141 24.95 12.00 -4.06
N GLY A 142 24.32 12.80 -4.93
CA GLY A 142 23.72 12.32 -6.19
C GLY A 142 22.40 11.56 -5.97
N GLY A 143 21.71 11.16 -7.05
CA GLY A 143 20.45 10.40 -6.96
C GLY A 143 20.64 8.99 -6.35
N GLU A 144 19.55 8.35 -5.96
CA GLU A 144 19.51 6.99 -5.37
C GLU A 144 20.24 5.95 -6.25
N ALA A 145 20.17 6.12 -7.58
CA ALA A 145 20.89 5.30 -8.54
C ALA A 145 22.41 5.33 -8.31
N LYS A 146 22.99 6.49 -7.99
CA LYS A 146 24.42 6.63 -7.72
C LYS A 146 24.84 5.98 -6.40
N ALA A 147 23.98 6.01 -5.37
CA ALA A 147 24.26 5.29 -4.12
C ALA A 147 24.27 3.78 -4.31
N MET A 148 23.38 3.27 -5.14
CA MET A 148 23.34 1.86 -5.51
C MET A 148 24.63 1.48 -6.27
N GLU A 149 25.07 2.32 -7.20
CA GLU A 149 26.29 2.16 -7.99
C GLU A 149 27.55 2.23 -7.11
N ASP A 150 27.61 3.16 -6.14
CA ASP A 150 28.70 3.28 -5.18
C ASP A 150 28.83 2.06 -4.26
N ILE A 151 27.71 1.48 -3.82
CA ILE A 151 27.71 0.23 -3.05
C ILE A 151 28.15 -0.94 -3.94
N LEU A 152 27.64 -1.01 -5.18
CA LEU A 152 28.02 -2.06 -6.12
C LEU A 152 29.49 -1.99 -6.53
N SER A 153 30.07 -0.79 -6.68
CA SER A 153 31.50 -0.62 -6.97
C SER A 153 32.43 -1.13 -5.87
N GLN A 154 31.97 -1.15 -4.60
CA GLN A 154 32.74 -1.73 -3.49
C GLN A 154 32.90 -3.27 -3.64
N PHE A 155 32.03 -3.92 -4.37
CA PHE A 155 32.14 -5.35 -4.68
C PHE A 155 33.11 -5.64 -5.83
N GLU A 156 33.32 -4.71 -6.76
CA GLU A 156 34.28 -4.87 -7.87
C GLU A 156 35.73 -4.80 -7.39
N PHE A 157 36.01 -4.06 -6.31
CA PHE A 157 37.35 -3.87 -5.74
C PHE A 157 37.71 -4.88 -4.65
N GLY A 158 36.75 -5.64 -4.11
CA GLY A 158 36.97 -6.69 -3.11
C GLY A 158 37.25 -8.03 -3.78
N GLY A 159 38.39 -8.15 -4.48
CA GLY A 159 38.77 -9.35 -5.21
C GLY A 159 38.83 -10.61 -4.35
N ALA A 160 38.31 -11.70 -4.89
CA ALA A 160 38.55 -13.11 -4.62
C ALA A 160 39.39 -13.42 -3.35
N ALA A 161 38.74 -13.61 -2.22
CA ALA A 161 39.32 -14.27 -1.07
C ALA A 161 38.95 -15.76 -1.13
N ASP A 162 39.98 -16.52 -1.07
CA ASP A 162 40.17 -17.96 -0.89
C ASP A 162 38.94 -18.83 -0.54
N GLY A 163 38.78 -19.82 -1.30
CA GLY A 163 37.98 -21.06 -1.44
C GLY A 163 37.21 -21.70 -0.26
N SER A 164 36.80 -21.01 0.79
CA SER A 164 35.83 -21.51 1.76
C SER A 164 34.61 -20.59 1.81
N HIS A 165 33.60 -20.87 1.00
CA HIS A 165 32.33 -20.13 0.99
C HIS A 165 31.51 -20.42 2.24
N ASP A 166 31.72 -19.67 3.29
CA ASP A 166 30.75 -19.55 4.38
C ASP A 166 29.68 -18.53 3.95
N LEU A 167 28.60 -19.06 3.36
CA LEU A 167 27.48 -18.29 2.84
C LEU A 167 26.79 -17.43 3.90
N GLU A 168 26.85 -17.83 5.16
CA GLU A 168 26.30 -17.08 6.27
C GLU A 168 27.16 -15.88 6.59
N ALA A 169 28.49 -16.04 6.53
CA ALA A 169 29.42 -14.93 6.71
C ALA A 169 29.31 -13.92 5.56
N GLU A 170 29.14 -14.38 4.32
CA GLU A 170 28.99 -13.53 3.14
C GLU A 170 27.65 -12.76 3.16
N ALA A 171 26.54 -13.44 3.50
CA ALA A 171 25.22 -12.83 3.67
C ALA A 171 25.18 -11.76 4.79
N ASN A 172 26.04 -11.90 5.78
CA ASN A 172 26.18 -10.95 6.90
C ASN A 172 27.31 -9.92 6.68
N SER A 173 27.90 -9.87 5.49
CA SER A 173 28.86 -8.82 5.17
C SER A 173 28.20 -7.44 5.13
N ALA A 174 28.90 -6.42 5.63
CA ALA A 174 28.36 -5.07 5.72
C ALA A 174 27.84 -4.51 4.38
N PRO A 175 28.48 -4.74 3.21
CA PRO A 175 27.97 -4.28 1.93
C PRO A 175 26.66 -4.95 1.53
N ILE A 176 26.51 -6.28 1.73
CA ILE A 176 25.27 -7.00 1.40
C ILE A 176 24.09 -6.53 2.28
N ILE A 177 24.34 -6.34 3.58
CA ILE A 177 23.35 -5.79 4.50
C ILE A 177 22.87 -4.43 4.00
N ARG A 178 23.79 -3.51 3.71
CA ARG A 178 23.46 -2.15 3.24
C ARG A 178 22.70 -2.18 1.91
N TYR A 179 23.11 -3.06 0.99
CA TYR A 179 22.43 -3.19 -0.30
C TYR A 179 20.98 -3.64 -0.14
N VAL A 180 20.74 -4.74 0.60
CA VAL A 180 19.37 -5.23 0.84
C VAL A 180 18.54 -4.20 1.59
N ASP A 181 19.12 -3.52 2.58
CA ASP A 181 18.44 -2.47 3.34
C ASP A 181 18.05 -1.28 2.45
N LEU A 182 18.90 -0.88 1.51
CA LEU A 182 18.58 0.18 0.54
C LEU A 182 17.47 -0.24 -0.42
N VAL A 183 17.50 -1.48 -0.93
CA VAL A 183 16.44 -2.04 -1.78
C VAL A 183 15.10 -2.02 -1.06
N LEU A 184 15.06 -2.47 0.19
CA LEU A 184 13.82 -2.47 0.99
C LEU A 184 13.33 -1.04 1.29
N TYR A 185 14.24 -0.15 1.67
CA TYR A 185 13.92 1.26 1.92
C TYR A 185 13.32 1.93 0.70
N GLN A 186 13.96 1.77 -0.47
CA GLN A 186 13.49 2.36 -1.71
C GLN A 186 12.13 1.81 -2.11
N ALA A 187 11.90 0.49 -2.00
CA ALA A 187 10.60 -0.12 -2.26
C ALA A 187 9.48 0.46 -1.39
N ILE A 188 9.77 0.68 -0.09
CA ILE A 188 8.80 1.26 0.85
C ILE A 188 8.53 2.73 0.52
N LYS A 189 9.57 3.50 0.20
CA LYS A 189 9.44 4.91 -0.21
C LYS A 189 8.58 5.07 -1.47
N GLU A 190 8.77 4.19 -2.45
CA GLU A 190 7.99 4.13 -3.70
C GLU A 190 6.60 3.50 -3.52
N LYS A 191 6.24 3.10 -2.30
CA LYS A 191 4.97 2.42 -1.98
C LYS A 191 4.75 1.14 -2.79
N ALA A 192 5.82 0.38 -3.00
CA ALA A 192 5.74 -0.92 -3.65
C ALA A 192 4.89 -1.90 -2.83
N SER A 193 4.01 -2.61 -3.50
CA SER A 193 3.24 -3.71 -2.88
C SER A 193 4.04 -5.00 -2.76
N ASP A 194 4.95 -5.25 -3.72
CA ASP A 194 5.76 -6.46 -3.73
C ASP A 194 7.18 -6.12 -4.24
N ILE A 195 8.18 -6.83 -3.70
CA ILE A 195 9.58 -6.78 -4.12
C ILE A 195 9.96 -8.17 -4.62
N HIS A 196 10.45 -8.26 -5.84
CA HIS A 196 10.81 -9.50 -6.49
C HIS A 196 12.32 -9.58 -6.67
N PHE A 197 12.93 -10.67 -6.21
CA PHE A 197 14.31 -11.04 -6.44
C PHE A 197 14.31 -12.29 -7.33
N GLU A 198 14.75 -12.14 -8.58
CA GLU A 198 14.54 -13.14 -9.61
C GLU A 198 15.84 -13.50 -10.33
N PRO A 199 16.39 -14.71 -10.11
CA PRO A 199 17.53 -15.21 -10.86
C PRO A 199 17.08 -15.72 -12.24
N PHE A 200 17.83 -15.32 -13.27
CA PHE A 200 17.74 -15.81 -14.64
C PHE A 200 19.08 -16.45 -15.05
N GLU A 201 19.15 -16.99 -16.24
CA GLU A 201 20.36 -17.68 -16.73
C GLU A 201 21.62 -16.80 -16.71
N LYS A 202 21.47 -15.54 -17.09
CA LYS A 202 22.60 -14.59 -17.21
C LYS A 202 22.47 -13.38 -16.31
N ASP A 203 21.27 -13.12 -15.79
CA ASP A 203 20.93 -11.90 -15.08
C ASP A 203 20.31 -12.22 -13.72
N PHE A 204 20.48 -11.31 -12.78
CA PHE A 204 19.72 -11.30 -11.54
C PHE A 204 18.92 -10.01 -11.48
N LYS A 205 17.58 -10.11 -11.48
CA LYS A 205 16.70 -8.95 -11.54
C LYS A 205 16.04 -8.67 -10.20
N ILE A 206 15.98 -7.39 -9.85
CA ILE A 206 15.18 -6.89 -8.73
C ILE A 206 14.08 -6.02 -9.34
N ARG A 207 12.81 -6.35 -9.02
CA ARG A 207 11.67 -5.62 -9.55
C ARG A 207 10.72 -5.22 -8.43
N TYR A 208 10.21 -4.00 -8.49
CA TYR A 208 9.16 -3.51 -7.60
C TYR A 208 7.82 -3.53 -8.30
N ARG A 209 6.78 -3.94 -7.58
CA ARG A 209 5.41 -3.78 -8.04
C ARG A 209 4.84 -2.51 -7.40
N VAL A 210 4.70 -1.46 -8.20
CA VAL A 210 4.11 -0.18 -7.78
C VAL A 210 2.81 0.02 -8.55
N ASP A 211 1.73 0.33 -7.84
CA ASP A 211 0.41 0.52 -8.43
C ASP A 211 -0.04 -0.62 -9.38
N GLY A 212 0.37 -1.86 -9.07
CA GLY A 212 0.03 -3.07 -9.82
C GLY A 212 0.96 -3.39 -11.01
N ALA A 213 1.85 -2.48 -11.42
CA ALA A 213 2.83 -2.69 -12.49
C ALA A 213 4.21 -3.06 -11.93
N LEU A 214 4.96 -3.90 -12.64
CA LEU A 214 6.34 -4.25 -12.28
C LEU A 214 7.32 -3.29 -12.96
N TYR A 215 8.27 -2.78 -12.18
CA TYR A 215 9.37 -1.93 -12.62
C TYR A 215 10.69 -2.58 -12.25
N GLU A 216 11.63 -2.64 -13.20
CA GLU A 216 12.96 -3.19 -12.98
C GLU A 216 13.87 -2.12 -12.38
N MET A 217 14.59 -2.51 -11.32
CA MET A 217 15.62 -1.71 -10.69
C MET A 217 16.97 -1.96 -11.39
N ALA A 218 17.95 -1.08 -11.15
CA ALA A 218 19.32 -1.32 -11.63
C ALA A 218 19.79 -2.70 -11.14
N PRO A 219 20.10 -3.66 -12.03
CA PRO A 219 20.43 -5.02 -11.65
C PRO A 219 21.78 -5.06 -10.93
N PRO A 220 21.91 -5.79 -9.81
CA PRO A 220 23.20 -6.04 -9.21
C PRO A 220 24.00 -7.04 -10.05
N PRO A 221 25.33 -7.08 -9.90
CA PRO A 221 26.14 -8.11 -10.54
C PRO A 221 25.64 -9.51 -10.22
N PRO A 222 25.56 -10.44 -11.20
CA PRO A 222 24.95 -11.76 -11.00
C PRO A 222 25.58 -12.61 -9.89
N HIS A 223 26.88 -12.45 -9.60
CA HIS A 223 27.56 -13.18 -8.53
C HIS A 223 27.06 -12.81 -7.12
N LEU A 224 26.41 -11.66 -6.96
CA LEU A 224 25.80 -11.21 -5.69
C LEU A 224 24.41 -11.81 -5.45
N ALA A 225 23.82 -12.49 -6.42
CA ALA A 225 22.48 -13.07 -6.29
C ALA A 225 22.37 -13.95 -5.05
N LEU A 226 23.31 -14.87 -4.87
CA LEU A 226 23.27 -15.85 -3.77
C LEU A 226 23.44 -15.19 -2.39
N PRO A 227 24.42 -14.31 -2.14
CA PRO A 227 24.54 -13.55 -0.89
C PRO A 227 23.28 -12.71 -0.58
N ILE A 228 22.72 -12.02 -1.58
CA ILE A 228 21.50 -11.20 -1.42
C ILE A 228 20.30 -12.08 -1.00
N LEU A 229 20.06 -13.17 -1.73
CA LEU A 229 18.97 -14.11 -1.41
C LEU A 229 19.16 -14.73 -0.02
N SER A 230 20.39 -15.13 0.32
CA SER A 230 20.71 -15.66 1.65
C SER A 230 20.44 -14.63 2.75
N ARG A 231 20.78 -13.36 2.53
CA ARG A 231 20.48 -12.27 3.48
C ARG A 231 18.97 -12.08 3.69
N VAL A 232 18.19 -12.09 2.62
CA VAL A 232 16.71 -11.99 2.71
C VAL A 232 16.16 -13.19 3.50
N LYS A 233 16.65 -14.41 3.27
CA LYS A 233 16.24 -15.61 4.03
C LYS A 233 16.60 -15.51 5.50
N VAL A 234 17.80 -15.01 5.86
CA VAL A 234 18.19 -14.75 7.26
C VAL A 234 17.21 -13.79 7.92
N MET A 235 16.93 -12.67 7.27
CA MET A 235 15.99 -11.66 7.79
C MET A 235 14.58 -12.22 7.98
N ALA A 236 14.17 -13.17 7.13
CA ALA A 236 12.85 -13.82 7.16
C ALA A 236 12.77 -15.05 8.08
N ASN A 237 13.85 -15.39 8.81
CA ASN A 237 14.00 -16.60 9.61
C ASN A 237 13.78 -17.91 8.83
N MET A 238 14.23 -17.94 7.57
CA MET A 238 14.19 -19.11 6.70
C MET A 238 15.50 -19.91 6.75
N ASN A 239 15.45 -21.17 6.38
CA ASN A 239 16.63 -22.03 6.29
C ASN A 239 17.46 -21.69 5.04
N ILE A 240 18.68 -21.17 5.21
CA ILE A 240 19.59 -20.79 4.12
C ILE A 240 20.17 -22.01 3.39
N ALA A 241 20.37 -23.12 4.12
CA ALA A 241 20.95 -24.33 3.57
C ALA A 241 19.96 -25.11 2.68
N GLU A 242 18.65 -24.98 2.93
CA GLU A 242 17.62 -25.63 2.11
C GLU A 242 17.18 -24.73 0.97
N ARG A 243 17.33 -25.20 -0.28
CA ARG A 243 17.05 -24.44 -1.51
C ARG A 243 16.20 -25.22 -2.52
N ARG A 244 15.75 -26.41 -2.14
CA ARG A 244 15.06 -27.35 -3.04
C ARG A 244 13.55 -27.37 -2.83
N VAL A 245 13.08 -26.76 -1.77
CA VAL A 245 11.65 -26.70 -1.42
C VAL A 245 11.22 -25.25 -1.17
N PRO A 246 9.96 -24.92 -1.45
CA PRO A 246 9.41 -23.62 -1.10
C PRO A 246 9.50 -23.36 0.40
N GLN A 247 9.73 -22.09 0.77
CA GLN A 247 9.74 -21.64 2.15
C GLN A 247 8.99 -20.33 2.28
N ASP A 248 8.30 -20.15 3.39
CA ASP A 248 7.63 -18.92 3.75
C ASP A 248 8.21 -18.36 5.04
N GLY A 249 8.30 -17.03 5.12
CA GLY A 249 8.84 -16.33 6.27
C GLY A 249 8.26 -14.93 6.41
N ARG A 250 8.75 -14.20 7.41
CA ARG A 250 8.27 -12.86 7.73
C ARG A 250 9.43 -11.97 8.14
N ILE A 251 9.45 -10.74 7.63
CA ILE A 251 10.38 -9.69 8.05
C ILE A 251 9.56 -8.57 8.67
N VAL A 252 9.96 -8.14 9.86
CA VAL A 252 9.43 -6.92 10.50
C VAL A 252 10.59 -5.94 10.59
N LYS A 253 10.45 -4.79 9.95
CA LYS A 253 11.51 -3.77 9.89
C LYS A 253 10.98 -2.40 10.24
N GLN A 254 11.74 -1.68 11.06
CA GLN A 254 11.51 -0.27 11.31
C GLN A 254 12.11 0.54 10.16
N VAL A 255 11.30 1.39 9.52
CA VAL A 255 11.73 2.31 8.47
C VAL A 255 11.26 3.71 8.83
N GLY A 256 12.18 4.54 9.31
CA GLY A 256 11.81 5.78 9.99
C GLY A 256 10.93 5.51 11.21
N GLU A 257 9.82 6.19 11.33
CA GLU A 257 8.84 5.99 12.41
C GLU A 257 7.85 4.84 12.16
N ARG A 258 7.91 4.20 10.99
CA ARG A 258 6.93 3.19 10.58
C ARG A 258 7.49 1.78 10.74
N GLN A 259 6.72 0.93 11.36
CA GLN A 259 6.98 -0.50 11.37
C GLN A 259 6.33 -1.14 10.14
N VAL A 260 7.15 -1.67 9.26
CA VAL A 260 6.71 -2.35 8.04
C VAL A 260 6.84 -3.85 8.21
N ASP A 261 5.78 -4.55 7.92
CA ASP A 261 5.68 -6.00 7.95
C ASP A 261 5.76 -6.53 6.51
N MET A 262 6.61 -7.51 6.27
CA MET A 262 6.77 -8.12 4.94
C MET A 262 6.61 -9.62 5.03
N ARG A 263 5.71 -10.19 4.25
CA ARG A 263 5.61 -11.63 4.04
C ARG A 263 6.56 -12.03 2.93
N VAL A 264 7.36 -13.05 3.18
CA VAL A 264 8.43 -13.49 2.27
C VAL A 264 8.13 -14.90 1.83
N SER A 265 8.15 -15.13 0.52
CA SER A 265 8.02 -16.47 -0.07
C SER A 265 9.22 -16.75 -0.98
N SER A 266 9.88 -17.89 -0.76
CA SER A 266 10.98 -18.40 -1.57
C SER A 266 10.53 -19.60 -2.37
N LEU A 267 10.82 -19.62 -3.66
CA LEU A 267 10.47 -20.67 -4.59
C LEU A 267 11.71 -21.15 -5.36
N PRO A 268 12.07 -22.44 -5.32
CA PRO A 268 13.13 -23.00 -6.16
C PRO A 268 12.82 -22.85 -7.65
N THR A 269 13.79 -22.36 -8.41
CA THR A 269 13.71 -22.26 -9.87
C THR A 269 14.92 -22.91 -10.53
N GLN A 270 14.94 -23.00 -11.86
CA GLN A 270 16.04 -23.59 -12.62
C GLN A 270 17.37 -22.83 -12.40
N HIS A 271 17.34 -21.53 -12.14
CA HIS A 271 18.52 -20.67 -12.04
C HIS A 271 18.82 -20.21 -10.62
N GLY A 272 18.15 -20.78 -9.61
CA GLY A 272 18.29 -20.40 -8.20
C GLY A 272 16.93 -20.23 -7.53
N GLU A 273 16.90 -19.60 -6.35
CA GLU A 273 15.64 -19.33 -5.64
C GLU A 273 15.07 -17.98 -6.08
N SER A 274 13.82 -17.94 -6.49
CA SER A 274 13.07 -16.68 -6.63
C SER A 274 12.46 -16.33 -5.29
N ILE A 275 12.66 -15.09 -4.82
CA ILE A 275 12.08 -14.62 -3.56
C ILE A 275 11.17 -13.41 -3.85
N VAL A 276 9.97 -13.44 -3.27
CA VAL A 276 9.01 -12.35 -3.33
C VAL A 276 8.68 -11.89 -1.91
N LEU A 277 8.82 -10.59 -1.68
CA LEU A 277 8.41 -9.95 -0.42
C LEU A 277 7.16 -9.13 -0.69
N ARG A 278 6.05 -9.44 -0.02
CA ARG A 278 4.85 -8.61 0.00
C ARG A 278 4.92 -7.61 1.13
N VAL A 279 4.91 -6.34 0.80
CA VAL A 279 4.98 -5.23 1.77
C VAL A 279 3.60 -4.94 2.34
N LEU A 280 3.47 -5.01 3.65
CA LEU A 280 2.26 -4.70 4.39
C LEU A 280 2.48 -3.42 5.20
N ASP A 281 2.25 -2.27 4.56
CA ASP A 281 2.33 -0.97 5.24
C ASP A 281 1.00 -0.66 5.92
N ARG A 282 0.97 -0.82 7.24
CA ARG A 282 -0.22 -0.62 8.07
C ARG A 282 -0.61 0.86 8.21
N SER A 283 0.32 1.78 8.00
CA SER A 283 0.11 3.22 8.24
C SER A 283 -0.50 3.97 7.05
N SER A 284 -0.44 3.40 5.85
CA SER A 284 -0.79 4.10 4.60
C SER A 284 -2.23 3.90 4.14
N VAL A 285 -3.05 3.13 4.88
CA VAL A 285 -4.39 2.77 4.41
C VAL A 285 -5.44 3.68 5.04
N ASN A 286 -5.82 4.72 4.32
CA ASN A 286 -7.01 5.51 4.65
C ASN A 286 -8.27 4.72 4.28
N LEU A 287 -8.85 4.07 5.29
CA LEU A 287 -9.92 3.08 5.15
C LEU A 287 -11.32 3.69 5.28
N SER A 288 -11.59 4.84 4.72
CA SER A 288 -12.94 5.37 4.68
C SER A 288 -13.61 5.10 3.32
N LEU A 289 -14.90 4.84 3.31
CA LEU A 289 -15.68 4.62 2.08
C LEU A 289 -15.64 5.85 1.17
N GLU A 290 -15.57 7.05 1.75
CA GLU A 290 -15.49 8.35 1.06
C GLU A 290 -14.25 8.44 0.16
N ASN A 291 -13.15 7.85 0.60
CA ASN A 291 -11.86 7.91 -0.09
C ASN A 291 -11.66 6.85 -1.19
N LEU A 292 -12.61 5.92 -1.34
CA LEU A 292 -12.53 4.90 -2.38
C LEU A 292 -12.85 5.43 -3.79
N GLY A 293 -13.39 6.65 -3.90
CA GLY A 293 -13.79 7.25 -5.18
C GLY A 293 -15.03 6.60 -5.80
N LEU A 294 -15.90 6.05 -4.96
CA LEU A 294 -17.19 5.48 -5.35
C LEU A 294 -18.08 6.55 -6.02
N PRO A 295 -18.84 6.20 -7.07
CA PRO A 295 -19.97 7.01 -7.50
C PRO A 295 -20.98 7.19 -6.36
N GLU A 296 -21.60 8.37 -6.26
CA GLU A 296 -22.52 8.74 -5.17
C GLU A 296 -23.62 7.69 -4.96
N HIS A 297 -24.30 7.27 -6.02
CA HIS A 297 -25.36 6.27 -5.94
C HIS A 297 -24.86 4.88 -5.46
N ILE A 298 -23.60 4.53 -5.70
CA ILE A 298 -23.01 3.30 -5.18
C ILE A 298 -22.63 3.47 -3.71
N TYR A 299 -22.09 4.62 -3.36
CA TYR A 299 -21.77 4.97 -1.98
C TYR A 299 -23.01 4.92 -1.09
N ASP A 300 -24.10 5.57 -1.52
CA ASP A 300 -25.38 5.58 -0.79
C ASP A 300 -25.94 4.17 -0.62
N TYR A 301 -25.93 3.38 -1.70
CA TYR A 301 -26.40 2.00 -1.67
C TYR A 301 -25.60 1.12 -0.72
N ILE A 302 -24.28 1.21 -0.75
CA ILE A 302 -23.40 0.45 0.17
C ILE A 302 -23.69 0.86 1.60
N THR A 303 -23.77 2.18 1.87
CA THR A 303 -24.04 2.71 3.21
C THR A 303 -25.37 2.19 3.75
N GLU A 304 -26.44 2.27 2.96
CA GLU A 304 -27.74 1.72 3.35
C GLU A 304 -27.70 0.21 3.59
N THR A 305 -27.00 -0.52 2.70
CA THR A 305 -26.97 -1.98 2.77
C THR A 305 -26.20 -2.51 3.97
N ILE A 306 -25.08 -1.89 4.34
CA ILE A 306 -24.27 -2.33 5.49
C ILE A 306 -24.93 -2.00 6.84
N GLU A 307 -25.90 -1.10 6.87
CA GLU A 307 -26.71 -0.79 8.05
C GLU A 307 -27.91 -1.72 8.22
N LYS A 308 -28.28 -2.51 7.20
CA LYS A 308 -29.36 -3.49 7.29
C LYS A 308 -29.11 -4.52 8.41
N PRO A 309 -30.17 -5.02 9.05
CA PRO A 309 -30.02 -6.01 10.12
C PRO A 309 -29.53 -7.37 9.62
N ASN A 310 -29.83 -7.72 8.37
CA ASN A 310 -29.49 -9.03 7.80
C ASN A 310 -29.38 -8.95 6.27
N GLY A 311 -28.81 -10.00 5.68
CA GLY A 311 -28.58 -10.13 4.26
C GLY A 311 -27.13 -10.42 3.93
N ILE A 312 -26.82 -10.57 2.65
CA ILE A 312 -25.44 -10.78 2.14
C ILE A 312 -25.09 -9.66 1.18
N PHE A 313 -23.97 -9.00 1.43
CA PHE A 313 -23.34 -8.10 0.47
C PHE A 313 -21.99 -8.68 0.01
N ILE A 314 -21.78 -8.76 -1.30
CA ILE A 314 -20.60 -9.38 -1.89
C ILE A 314 -19.81 -8.35 -2.67
N VAL A 315 -18.49 -8.31 -2.42
CA VAL A 315 -17.54 -7.58 -3.27
C VAL A 315 -16.80 -8.60 -4.14
N THR A 316 -16.84 -8.45 -5.46
CA THR A 316 -16.20 -9.38 -6.37
C THR A 316 -15.17 -8.73 -7.28
N GLY A 317 -14.26 -9.53 -7.81
CA GLY A 317 -13.18 -9.10 -8.69
C GLY A 317 -11.94 -10.00 -8.56
N PRO A 318 -10.93 -9.82 -9.42
CA PRO A 318 -9.69 -10.57 -9.34
C PRO A 318 -8.88 -10.22 -8.09
N THR A 319 -7.79 -10.95 -7.88
CA THR A 319 -6.79 -10.60 -6.86
C THR A 319 -6.23 -9.21 -7.15
N GLY A 320 -6.06 -8.40 -6.11
CA GLY A 320 -5.57 -7.03 -6.25
C GLY A 320 -6.63 -6.01 -6.70
N ALA A 321 -7.91 -6.37 -6.80
CA ALA A 321 -8.99 -5.43 -7.15
C ALA A 321 -9.39 -4.49 -6.00
N GLY A 322 -8.81 -4.63 -4.81
CA GLY A 322 -9.11 -3.78 -3.64
C GLY A 322 -10.33 -4.24 -2.82
N LYS A 323 -10.79 -5.49 -2.99
CA LYS A 323 -11.98 -6.04 -2.31
C LYS A 323 -11.89 -5.91 -0.78
N THR A 324 -10.77 -6.34 -0.21
CA THR A 324 -10.52 -6.27 1.25
C THR A 324 -10.56 -4.83 1.75
N THR A 325 -9.97 -3.89 1.01
CA THR A 325 -10.01 -2.46 1.34
C THR A 325 -11.43 -1.93 1.42
N THR A 326 -12.28 -2.30 0.46
CA THR A 326 -13.69 -1.89 0.43
C THR A 326 -14.47 -2.50 1.59
N LEU A 327 -14.29 -3.80 1.87
CA LEU A 327 -14.94 -4.45 3.02
C LEU A 327 -14.47 -3.89 4.36
N TYR A 328 -13.17 -3.62 4.50
CA TYR A 328 -12.63 -3.03 5.73
C TYR A 328 -13.15 -1.60 5.95
N ALA A 329 -13.26 -0.80 4.87
CA ALA A 329 -13.88 0.52 4.94
C ALA A 329 -15.36 0.43 5.38
N ALA A 330 -16.09 -0.54 4.85
CA ALA A 330 -17.47 -0.82 5.26
C ALA A 330 -17.55 -1.25 6.73
N LEU A 331 -16.68 -2.17 7.17
CA LEU A 331 -16.63 -2.64 8.56
C LEU A 331 -16.31 -1.50 9.53
N ARG A 332 -15.35 -0.63 9.20
CA ARG A 332 -15.03 0.53 10.06
C ARG A 332 -16.20 1.48 10.25
N ARG A 333 -16.99 1.70 9.19
CA ARG A 333 -18.15 2.58 9.27
C ARG A 333 -19.24 2.03 10.23
N ILE A 334 -19.44 0.71 10.25
CA ILE A 334 -20.45 0.06 11.11
C ILE A 334 -19.90 -0.45 12.44
N ASN A 335 -18.62 -0.19 12.73
CA ASN A 335 -17.96 -0.60 13.96
C ASN A 335 -18.29 0.38 15.08
N THR A 336 -19.40 0.11 15.77
CA THR A 336 -19.89 0.88 16.92
C THR A 336 -19.76 0.05 18.20
N ILE A 337 -19.76 0.71 19.37
CA ILE A 337 -19.56 0.03 20.65
C ILE A 337 -20.68 -0.97 21.00
N ASP A 338 -21.85 -0.80 20.41
CA ASP A 338 -23.06 -1.61 20.59
C ASP A 338 -23.22 -2.73 19.56
N ALA A 339 -22.28 -2.86 18.60
CA ALA A 339 -22.31 -3.87 17.57
C ALA A 339 -21.13 -4.85 17.68
N LYS A 340 -21.41 -6.14 17.63
CA LYS A 340 -20.39 -7.19 17.64
C LYS A 340 -20.05 -7.64 16.24
N LEU A 341 -18.85 -7.31 15.81
CA LEU A 341 -18.32 -7.62 14.49
C LEU A 341 -17.30 -8.77 14.57
N LEU A 342 -17.50 -9.82 13.78
CA LEU A 342 -16.60 -10.96 13.68
C LEU A 342 -16.11 -11.14 12.24
N THR A 343 -14.82 -11.38 12.04
CA THR A 343 -14.27 -11.68 10.71
C THR A 343 -13.50 -13.00 10.68
N ALA A 344 -13.61 -13.74 9.57
CA ALA A 344 -12.79 -14.90 9.27
C ALA A 344 -11.99 -14.61 8.00
N GLU A 345 -10.65 -14.70 8.07
CA GLU A 345 -9.78 -14.19 7.03
C GLU A 345 -8.58 -15.12 6.76
N ASP A 346 -8.12 -15.18 5.52
CA ASP A 346 -6.99 -16.02 5.08
C ASP A 346 -5.98 -15.19 4.25
N PRO A 347 -5.07 -14.51 4.93
CA PRO A 347 -5.02 -14.18 6.36
C PRO A 347 -5.65 -12.82 6.70
N VAL A 348 -5.60 -12.41 7.98
CA VAL A 348 -5.88 -11.01 8.39
C VAL A 348 -4.82 -10.10 7.80
N GLU A 349 -5.23 -9.07 7.06
CA GLU A 349 -4.29 -8.13 6.43
C GLU A 349 -3.74 -7.11 7.43
N TYR A 350 -4.60 -6.52 8.26
CA TYR A 350 -4.23 -5.65 9.40
C TYR A 350 -5.35 -5.62 10.43
N ASP A 351 -4.98 -5.32 11.66
CA ASP A 351 -5.89 -5.29 12.80
C ASP A 351 -6.79 -4.05 12.73
N ILE A 352 -8.06 -4.22 13.04
CA ILE A 352 -9.04 -3.13 13.19
C ILE A 352 -9.53 -3.16 14.63
N ASP A 353 -9.29 -2.08 15.36
CA ASP A 353 -9.76 -1.95 16.73
C ASP A 353 -11.29 -2.14 16.83
N GLY A 354 -11.74 -2.87 17.85
CA GLY A 354 -13.16 -3.15 18.07
C GLY A 354 -13.73 -4.31 17.25
N ILE A 355 -12.97 -4.93 16.35
CA ILE A 355 -13.38 -6.08 15.53
C ILE A 355 -12.63 -7.33 15.97
N ILE A 356 -13.32 -8.43 16.13
CA ILE A 356 -12.70 -9.73 16.44
C ILE A 356 -12.36 -10.42 15.12
N GLN A 357 -11.09 -10.44 14.74
CA GLN A 357 -10.59 -10.98 13.49
C GLN A 357 -9.93 -12.35 13.72
N ILE A 358 -10.45 -13.38 13.05
CA ILE A 358 -9.97 -14.76 13.20
C ILE A 358 -9.17 -15.16 11.95
N PRO A 359 -7.85 -15.39 12.07
CA PRO A 359 -7.07 -15.93 10.97
C PRO A 359 -7.37 -17.41 10.74
N ILE A 360 -7.64 -17.78 9.50
CA ILE A 360 -7.75 -19.17 9.08
C ILE A 360 -6.40 -19.88 9.22
N ASN A 361 -6.41 -21.13 9.67
CA ASN A 361 -5.23 -21.96 9.80
C ASN A 361 -5.57 -23.42 9.45
N GLU A 362 -5.42 -23.77 8.19
CA GLU A 362 -5.72 -25.10 7.67
C GLU A 362 -4.89 -26.22 8.34
N ALA A 363 -3.66 -25.91 8.80
CA ALA A 363 -2.77 -26.89 9.43
C ALA A 363 -3.34 -27.48 10.72
N ILE A 364 -4.20 -26.72 11.42
CA ILE A 364 -4.90 -27.19 12.63
C ILE A 364 -6.39 -27.43 12.41
N GLY A 365 -6.83 -27.43 11.14
CA GLY A 365 -8.22 -27.60 10.74
C GLY A 365 -9.14 -26.43 11.12
N LEU A 366 -8.59 -25.22 11.30
CA LEU A 366 -9.34 -23.98 11.52
C LEU A 366 -9.65 -23.35 10.15
N ASN A 367 -10.68 -23.86 9.46
CA ASN A 367 -11.15 -23.43 8.16
C ASN A 367 -12.40 -22.53 8.24
N PHE A 368 -12.78 -21.92 7.13
CA PHE A 368 -13.95 -21.03 7.06
C PHE A 368 -15.25 -21.67 7.59
N PRO A 369 -15.67 -22.87 7.17
CA PRO A 369 -16.91 -23.48 7.67
C PRO A 369 -16.91 -23.68 9.18
N ARG A 370 -15.77 -24.12 9.75
CA ARG A 370 -15.65 -24.35 11.20
C ARG A 370 -15.73 -23.06 12.00
N VAL A 371 -15.06 -21.99 11.52
CA VAL A 371 -15.09 -20.67 12.15
C VAL A 371 -16.51 -20.09 12.09
N LEU A 372 -17.16 -20.13 10.93
CA LEU A 372 -18.52 -19.60 10.77
C LEU A 372 -19.54 -20.29 11.68
N ARG A 373 -19.49 -21.63 11.81
CA ARG A 373 -20.36 -22.33 12.77
C ARG A 373 -20.10 -21.90 14.21
N ALA A 374 -18.87 -21.51 14.55
CA ALA A 374 -18.57 -20.97 15.86
C ALA A 374 -19.12 -19.55 16.02
N PHE A 375 -19.05 -18.72 14.98
CA PHE A 375 -19.60 -17.35 14.99
C PHE A 375 -21.09 -17.33 15.36
N LEU A 376 -21.89 -18.19 14.78
CA LEU A 376 -23.34 -18.29 15.07
C LEU A 376 -23.66 -18.59 16.55
N ARG A 377 -22.66 -18.95 17.36
CA ARG A 377 -22.78 -19.15 18.82
C ARG A 377 -22.09 -18.07 19.64
N GLN A 378 -21.59 -17.04 18.98
CA GLN A 378 -20.85 -15.91 19.57
C GLN A 378 -21.68 -14.63 19.60
N ASP A 379 -22.98 -14.70 19.25
CA ASP A 379 -23.90 -13.57 19.22
C ASP A 379 -23.35 -12.39 18.38
N PRO A 380 -23.09 -12.61 17.07
CA PRO A 380 -22.58 -11.56 16.18
C PRO A 380 -23.73 -10.74 15.60
N ASP A 381 -23.54 -9.43 15.45
CA ASP A 381 -24.44 -8.57 14.65
C ASP A 381 -24.01 -8.58 13.19
N ARG A 382 -22.71 -8.59 12.95
CA ARG A 382 -22.11 -8.50 11.61
C ARG A 382 -21.01 -9.56 11.47
N ILE A 383 -21.00 -10.22 10.32
CA ILE A 383 -20.03 -11.27 10.00
C ILE A 383 -19.33 -10.89 8.68
N MET A 384 -18.00 -10.91 8.66
CA MET A 384 -17.25 -10.84 7.41
C MET A 384 -16.52 -12.14 7.16
N ILE A 385 -16.66 -12.65 5.94
CA ILE A 385 -15.97 -13.84 5.44
C ILE A 385 -15.02 -13.37 4.34
N GLY A 386 -13.72 -13.53 4.55
CA GLY A 386 -12.70 -13.07 3.61
C GLY A 386 -13.02 -13.47 2.17
N GLU A 387 -13.41 -14.72 1.97
CA GLU A 387 -13.90 -15.20 0.67
C GLU A 387 -14.77 -16.48 0.80
N MET A 388 -15.65 -16.72 -0.17
CA MET A 388 -16.40 -17.95 -0.32
C MET A 388 -15.85 -18.76 -1.50
N ARG A 389 -15.18 -19.90 -1.19
CA ARG A 389 -14.56 -20.79 -2.21
C ARG A 389 -15.37 -22.03 -2.47
N ASP A 390 -16.18 -22.47 -1.52
CA ASP A 390 -16.86 -23.76 -1.52
C ASP A 390 -18.32 -23.66 -1.08
N LYS A 391 -19.08 -24.73 -1.39
CA LYS A 391 -20.51 -24.86 -1.08
C LYS A 391 -20.79 -24.73 0.41
N GLU A 392 -19.96 -25.35 1.25
CA GLU A 392 -20.20 -25.42 2.69
C GLU A 392 -20.15 -24.02 3.32
N THR A 393 -19.08 -23.24 3.00
CA THR A 393 -18.93 -21.85 3.42
C THR A 393 -20.11 -20.99 2.96
N ALA A 394 -20.46 -21.07 1.66
CA ALA A 394 -21.55 -20.29 1.09
C ALA A 394 -22.91 -20.64 1.72
N THR A 395 -23.18 -21.95 1.98
CA THR A 395 -24.42 -22.39 2.61
C THR A 395 -24.54 -21.85 4.04
N ILE A 396 -23.47 -21.87 4.84
CA ILE A 396 -23.49 -21.35 6.22
C ILE A 396 -23.68 -19.83 6.19
N ALA A 397 -23.05 -19.11 5.25
CA ALA A 397 -23.22 -17.67 5.07
C ALA A 397 -24.68 -17.30 4.74
N ILE A 398 -25.31 -18.03 3.83
CA ILE A 398 -26.71 -17.86 3.47
C ILE A 398 -27.62 -18.13 4.68
N GLN A 399 -27.38 -19.21 5.44
CA GLN A 399 -28.13 -19.51 6.65
C GLN A 399 -27.98 -18.41 7.70
N ALA A 400 -26.78 -17.89 7.91
CA ALA A 400 -26.54 -16.76 8.81
C ALA A 400 -27.36 -15.52 8.41
N ALA A 401 -27.34 -15.19 7.12
CA ALA A 401 -28.10 -14.06 6.60
C ALA A 401 -29.64 -14.23 6.78
N LEU A 402 -30.17 -15.42 6.54
CA LEU A 402 -31.57 -15.71 6.70
C LEU A 402 -32.02 -15.77 8.18
N THR A 403 -31.09 -15.96 9.11
CA THR A 403 -31.35 -16.02 10.56
C THR A 403 -31.09 -14.70 11.29
N GLY A 404 -30.90 -13.60 10.57
CA GLY A 404 -30.87 -12.26 11.17
C GLY A 404 -29.50 -11.60 11.23
N HIS A 405 -28.49 -12.09 10.50
CA HIS A 405 -27.14 -11.53 10.51
C HIS A 405 -26.82 -10.85 9.17
N LEU A 406 -26.14 -9.73 9.20
CA LEU A 406 -25.53 -9.17 8.00
C LEU A 406 -24.18 -9.88 7.73
N VAL A 407 -24.03 -10.39 6.51
CA VAL A 407 -22.84 -11.09 6.06
C VAL A 407 -22.17 -10.30 4.94
N LEU A 408 -20.90 -9.94 5.12
CA LEU A 408 -20.06 -9.33 4.10
C LEU A 408 -19.07 -10.38 3.60
N SER A 409 -18.87 -10.49 2.28
CA SER A 409 -17.90 -11.46 1.76
C SER A 409 -17.35 -11.07 0.39
N THR A 410 -16.37 -11.87 -0.09
CA THR A 410 -15.84 -11.73 -1.45
C THR A 410 -16.02 -12.99 -2.28
N LEU A 411 -16.04 -12.76 -3.60
CA LEU A 411 -15.93 -13.80 -4.63
C LEU A 411 -14.87 -13.39 -5.67
N HIS A 412 -14.50 -14.34 -6.52
CA HIS A 412 -13.62 -14.11 -7.65
C HIS A 412 -14.39 -14.32 -8.96
N THR A 413 -15.12 -13.27 -9.40
CA THR A 413 -15.80 -13.23 -10.70
C THR A 413 -15.44 -11.97 -11.46
N ASN A 414 -15.67 -11.96 -12.76
CA ASN A 414 -15.28 -10.85 -13.63
C ASN A 414 -16.24 -9.68 -13.57
N ASP A 415 -17.52 -9.91 -13.28
CA ASP A 415 -18.57 -8.92 -13.17
C ASP A 415 -19.53 -9.28 -12.02
N ALA A 416 -20.46 -8.39 -11.70
CA ALA A 416 -21.38 -8.56 -10.59
C ALA A 416 -22.44 -9.65 -10.85
N PRO A 417 -23.06 -9.76 -12.05
CA PRO A 417 -23.98 -10.87 -12.35
C PRO A 417 -23.33 -12.24 -12.30
N GLY A 418 -22.02 -12.33 -12.65
CA GLY A 418 -21.25 -13.57 -12.56
C GLY A 418 -21.12 -14.11 -11.13
N ALA A 419 -21.19 -13.26 -10.12
CA ALA A 419 -21.15 -13.70 -8.72
C ALA A 419 -22.41 -14.49 -8.34
N VAL A 420 -23.56 -14.11 -8.87
CA VAL A 420 -24.83 -14.84 -8.66
C VAL A 420 -24.73 -16.24 -9.24
N THR A 421 -24.33 -16.35 -10.51
CA THR A 421 -24.16 -17.68 -11.15
C THR A 421 -23.09 -18.50 -10.45
N ARG A 422 -22.01 -17.89 -9.96
CA ARG A 422 -20.98 -18.58 -9.19
C ARG A 422 -21.49 -19.21 -7.90
N LEU A 423 -22.37 -18.54 -7.15
CA LEU A 423 -23.01 -19.11 -5.96
C LEU A 423 -23.89 -20.31 -6.32
N ILE A 424 -24.65 -20.22 -7.41
CA ILE A 424 -25.49 -21.33 -7.90
C ILE A 424 -24.62 -22.50 -8.37
N ASP A 425 -23.53 -22.25 -9.08
CA ASP A 425 -22.58 -23.27 -9.57
C ASP A 425 -21.84 -23.98 -8.42
N MET A 426 -21.59 -23.27 -7.31
CA MET A 426 -21.09 -23.91 -6.09
C MET A 426 -22.11 -24.85 -5.43
N GLY A 427 -23.37 -24.86 -5.89
CA GLY A 427 -24.44 -25.72 -5.43
C GLY A 427 -25.34 -25.09 -4.35
N CYS A 428 -25.35 -23.74 -4.25
CA CYS A 428 -26.35 -23.04 -3.46
C CYS A 428 -27.70 -23.05 -4.16
N GLU A 429 -28.78 -23.23 -3.40
CA GLU A 429 -30.12 -23.22 -3.96
C GLU A 429 -30.53 -21.80 -4.40
N PRO A 430 -30.99 -21.61 -5.67
CA PRO A 430 -31.28 -20.29 -6.21
C PRO A 430 -32.26 -19.45 -5.40
N PHE A 431 -33.29 -20.06 -4.85
CA PHE A 431 -34.28 -19.34 -4.03
C PHE A 431 -33.70 -18.84 -2.71
N LEU A 432 -32.69 -19.55 -2.14
CA LEU A 432 -31.97 -19.09 -0.94
C LEU A 432 -31.03 -17.96 -1.28
N VAL A 433 -30.32 -18.03 -2.41
CA VAL A 433 -29.49 -16.94 -2.91
C VAL A 433 -30.33 -15.69 -3.15
N ALA A 434 -31.47 -15.83 -3.86
CA ALA A 434 -32.38 -14.73 -4.13
C ALA A 434 -32.94 -14.08 -2.85
N ALA A 435 -33.22 -14.88 -1.81
CA ALA A 435 -33.78 -14.41 -0.55
C ALA A 435 -32.75 -13.73 0.37
N SER A 436 -31.48 -14.11 0.28
CA SER A 436 -30.44 -13.63 1.20
C SER A 436 -29.55 -12.54 0.61
N LEU A 437 -29.37 -12.52 -0.73
CA LEU A 437 -28.45 -11.57 -1.37
C LEU A 437 -29.10 -10.19 -1.47
N GLU A 438 -28.39 -9.17 -1.00
CA GLU A 438 -28.82 -7.77 -1.07
C GLU A 438 -28.16 -7.03 -2.24
N GLY A 439 -26.88 -7.24 -2.47
CA GLY A 439 -26.16 -6.61 -3.57
C GLY A 439 -24.82 -7.27 -3.87
N VAL A 440 -24.34 -7.03 -5.08
CA VAL A 440 -23.00 -7.44 -5.52
C VAL A 440 -22.29 -6.26 -6.13
N LEU A 441 -21.11 -5.92 -5.59
CA LEU A 441 -20.23 -4.90 -6.12
C LEU A 441 -19.05 -5.56 -6.85
N ALA A 442 -18.98 -5.48 -8.17
CA ALA A 442 -17.79 -5.83 -8.91
C ALA A 442 -16.81 -4.65 -8.93
N GLN A 443 -15.55 -4.94 -8.76
CA GLN A 443 -14.51 -3.92 -8.60
C GLN A 443 -13.25 -4.25 -9.41
N ARG A 444 -12.62 -3.20 -9.96
CA ARG A 444 -11.29 -3.22 -10.56
C ARG A 444 -10.49 -2.03 -10.04
N LEU A 445 -9.17 -2.13 -10.03
CA LEU A 445 -8.29 -0.99 -9.82
C LEU A 445 -7.58 -0.64 -11.12
N VAL A 446 -7.63 0.63 -11.49
CA VAL A 446 -6.90 1.24 -12.60
C VAL A 446 -5.92 2.26 -12.06
N ARG A 447 -4.81 2.48 -12.77
CA ARG A 447 -3.83 3.51 -12.39
C ARG A 447 -4.39 4.91 -12.66
N THR A 448 -4.09 5.84 -11.77
CA THR A 448 -4.47 7.26 -11.92
C THR A 448 -3.38 7.99 -12.70
N ILE A 449 -3.77 8.82 -13.65
CA ILE A 449 -2.83 9.68 -14.40
C ILE A 449 -2.13 10.61 -13.41
N CYS A 450 -0.81 10.70 -13.52
CA CYS A 450 0.00 11.60 -12.71
C CYS A 450 -0.43 13.05 -12.92
N LYS A 451 -0.70 13.78 -11.85
CA LYS A 451 -1.18 15.17 -11.91
C LYS A 451 -0.14 16.11 -12.51
N ASP A 452 1.15 15.82 -12.30
CA ASP A 452 2.27 16.69 -12.68
C ASP A 452 2.62 16.61 -14.17
N CYS A 453 2.29 15.48 -14.82
CA CYS A 453 2.57 15.27 -16.25
C CYS A 453 1.34 14.92 -17.08
N LYS A 454 0.14 15.18 -16.56
CA LYS A 454 -1.12 14.99 -17.27
C LYS A 454 -1.15 15.87 -18.52
N SER A 455 -1.41 15.28 -19.68
CA SER A 455 -1.50 15.96 -20.97
C SER A 455 -2.75 15.53 -21.75
N PRO A 456 -3.29 16.39 -22.63
CA PRO A 456 -4.37 16.01 -23.52
C PRO A 456 -3.93 14.87 -24.45
N TYR A 457 -4.87 14.01 -24.81
CA TYR A 457 -4.67 12.88 -25.71
C TYR A 457 -5.82 12.81 -26.72
N GLU A 458 -5.50 12.67 -28.00
CA GLU A 458 -6.49 12.48 -29.05
C GLU A 458 -6.51 11.02 -29.49
N PRO A 459 -7.55 10.24 -29.13
CA PRO A 459 -7.66 8.84 -29.51
C PRO A 459 -7.98 8.68 -31.00
N THR A 460 -7.46 7.62 -31.60
CA THR A 460 -7.84 7.24 -32.97
C THR A 460 -9.27 6.68 -33.00
N GLU A 461 -9.93 6.70 -34.17
CA GLU A 461 -11.26 6.11 -34.35
C GLU A 461 -11.29 4.61 -33.97
N ALA A 462 -10.20 3.88 -34.21
CA ALA A 462 -10.07 2.49 -33.80
C ALA A 462 -10.14 2.31 -32.29
N ILE A 463 -9.49 3.18 -31.53
CA ILE A 463 -9.51 3.16 -30.06
C ILE A 463 -10.91 3.53 -29.55
N LEU A 464 -11.56 4.53 -30.13
CA LEU A 464 -12.93 4.92 -29.80
C LEU A 464 -13.91 3.77 -30.05
N SER A 465 -13.77 3.07 -31.17
CA SER A 465 -14.58 1.89 -31.48
C SER A 465 -14.39 0.76 -30.45
N GLN A 466 -13.15 0.53 -29.96
CA GLN A 466 -12.89 -0.45 -28.89
C GLN A 466 -13.51 -0.04 -27.55
N LEU A 467 -13.61 1.26 -27.29
CA LEU A 467 -14.33 1.79 -26.13
C LEU A 467 -15.85 1.68 -26.27
N GLY A 468 -16.36 1.43 -27.47
CA GLY A 468 -17.80 1.46 -27.77
C GLY A 468 -18.38 2.87 -27.83
N VAL A 469 -17.54 3.88 -28.08
CA VAL A 469 -17.93 5.30 -28.13
C VAL A 469 -17.93 5.79 -29.56
N SER A 470 -19.06 6.35 -30.01
CA SER A 470 -19.15 6.99 -31.31
C SER A 470 -18.45 8.37 -31.31
N PRO A 471 -17.68 8.74 -32.36
CA PRO A 471 -17.10 10.08 -32.46
C PRO A 471 -18.13 11.21 -32.31
N HIS A 472 -19.39 10.97 -32.71
CA HIS A 472 -20.48 11.95 -32.59
C HIS A 472 -20.98 12.13 -31.13
N GLU A 473 -20.74 11.18 -30.24
CA GLU A 473 -21.13 11.23 -28.82
C GLU A 473 -20.09 11.90 -27.94
N LEU A 474 -18.92 12.22 -28.47
CA LEU A 474 -17.83 12.81 -27.70
C LEU A 474 -18.11 14.23 -27.24
N GLY A 475 -18.76 15.06 -28.08
CA GLY A 475 -18.97 16.47 -27.78
C GLY A 475 -17.67 17.15 -27.36
N ASP A 476 -17.68 17.89 -26.25
CA ASP A 476 -16.51 18.59 -25.69
C ASP A 476 -15.67 17.71 -24.73
N LYS A 477 -15.88 16.39 -24.70
CA LYS A 477 -15.16 15.47 -23.80
C LYS A 477 -13.71 15.35 -24.21
N GLN A 478 -12.81 15.56 -23.26
CA GLN A 478 -11.37 15.47 -23.46
C GLN A 478 -10.80 14.18 -22.86
N PHE A 479 -9.84 13.60 -23.54
CA PHE A 479 -9.06 12.48 -23.04
C PHE A 479 -7.68 12.95 -22.59
N HIS A 480 -7.10 12.21 -21.67
CA HIS A 480 -5.81 12.56 -21.10
C HIS A 480 -4.92 11.33 -20.99
N THR A 481 -3.61 11.58 -21.01
CA THR A 481 -2.56 10.60 -20.73
C THR A 481 -1.50 11.23 -19.83
N GLY A 482 -0.62 10.41 -19.24
CA GLY A 482 0.54 10.88 -18.52
C GLY A 482 1.77 10.84 -19.42
N ALA A 483 2.45 11.97 -19.61
CA ALA A 483 3.65 12.07 -20.45
C ALA A 483 4.90 11.41 -19.80
N GLY A 484 4.88 11.19 -18.49
CA GLY A 484 6.03 10.78 -17.70
C GLY A 484 6.76 11.98 -17.10
N CYS A 485 7.15 11.88 -15.81
CA CYS A 485 7.96 12.87 -15.11
C CYS A 485 8.64 12.21 -13.90
N ASP A 486 9.54 12.93 -13.23
CA ASP A 486 10.27 12.41 -12.08
C ASP A 486 9.36 12.03 -10.90
N SER A 487 8.27 12.79 -10.68
CA SER A 487 7.27 12.49 -9.63
C SER A 487 6.58 11.13 -9.79
N CYS A 488 6.46 10.63 -11.03
CA CYS A 488 5.85 9.33 -11.31
C CYS A 488 6.86 8.28 -11.81
N GLY A 489 8.16 8.53 -11.68
CA GLY A 489 9.22 7.64 -12.18
C GLY A 489 9.10 7.38 -13.68
N GLN A 490 8.77 8.39 -14.48
CA GLN A 490 8.58 8.34 -15.95
C GLN A 490 7.44 7.44 -16.42
N THR A 491 6.58 6.96 -15.53
CA THR A 491 5.49 6.01 -15.86
C THR A 491 4.24 6.69 -16.41
N GLY A 492 4.06 7.97 -16.16
CA GLY A 492 2.83 8.72 -16.47
C GLY A 492 1.67 8.47 -15.48
N TYR A 493 1.84 7.59 -14.48
CA TYR A 493 0.80 7.22 -13.53
C TYR A 493 1.30 7.33 -12.08
N ARG A 494 0.38 7.68 -11.17
CA ARG A 494 0.65 7.71 -9.73
C ARG A 494 -0.63 7.48 -8.95
N GLY A 495 -0.64 6.40 -8.17
CA GLY A 495 -1.79 5.96 -7.40
C GLY A 495 -2.80 5.14 -8.23
N ARG A 496 -3.84 4.66 -7.55
CA ARG A 496 -4.87 3.79 -8.12
C ARG A 496 -6.26 4.33 -7.79
N ARG A 497 -7.23 3.99 -8.64
CA ARG A 497 -8.65 4.31 -8.45
C ARG A 497 -9.52 3.11 -8.76
N GLY A 498 -10.63 2.97 -8.03
CA GLY A 498 -11.61 1.92 -8.28
C GLY A 498 -12.49 2.20 -9.50
N LEU A 499 -12.80 1.13 -10.25
CA LEU A 499 -13.94 1.04 -11.16
C LEU A 499 -14.95 0.11 -10.54
N TYR A 500 -16.23 0.46 -10.63
CA TYR A 500 -17.29 -0.17 -9.89
C TYR A 500 -18.50 -0.53 -10.79
N GLU A 501 -19.06 -1.71 -10.57
CA GLU A 501 -20.31 -2.18 -11.17
C GLU A 501 -21.17 -2.77 -10.04
N LEU A 502 -22.29 -2.13 -9.74
CA LEU A 502 -23.19 -2.53 -8.65
C LEU A 502 -24.44 -3.22 -9.20
N LEU A 503 -24.59 -4.50 -8.90
CA LEU A 503 -25.84 -5.24 -9.11
C LEU A 503 -26.72 -5.11 -7.86
N ASN A 504 -27.76 -4.30 -7.96
CA ASN A 504 -28.83 -4.23 -6.96
C ASN A 504 -29.80 -5.41 -7.14
N ILE A 505 -30.07 -6.14 -6.07
CA ILE A 505 -30.94 -7.33 -6.09
C ILE A 505 -32.43 -6.92 -5.91
N THR A 506 -32.98 -6.36 -6.98
CA THR A 506 -34.39 -5.98 -7.06
C THR A 506 -35.28 -7.21 -7.32
N GLU A 507 -36.61 -7.06 -7.16
CA GLU A 507 -37.54 -8.16 -7.39
C GLU A 507 -37.42 -8.82 -8.78
N PRO A 508 -37.33 -8.08 -9.91
CA PRO A 508 -37.09 -8.70 -11.21
C PRO A 508 -35.76 -9.49 -11.30
N ILE A 509 -34.72 -9.06 -10.56
CA ILE A 509 -33.47 -9.80 -10.49
C ILE A 509 -33.62 -11.06 -9.64
N ARG A 510 -34.36 -11.00 -8.52
CA ARG A 510 -34.66 -12.16 -7.67
C ARG A 510 -35.41 -13.25 -8.45
N GLU A 511 -36.35 -12.87 -9.31
CA GLU A 511 -37.08 -13.80 -10.19
C GLU A 511 -36.12 -14.51 -11.16
N LEU A 512 -35.22 -13.77 -11.79
CA LEU A 512 -34.19 -14.34 -12.68
C LEU A 512 -33.24 -15.29 -11.96
N ILE A 513 -32.82 -14.92 -10.74
CA ILE A 513 -31.97 -15.79 -9.90
C ILE A 513 -32.70 -17.10 -9.58
N THR A 514 -33.96 -17.00 -9.12
CA THR A 514 -34.78 -18.16 -8.78
C THR A 514 -35.03 -19.05 -10.01
N GLY A 515 -35.19 -18.44 -11.18
CA GLY A 515 -35.33 -19.13 -12.47
C GLY A 515 -34.01 -19.69 -13.04
N ARG A 516 -32.89 -19.57 -12.34
CA ARG A 516 -31.54 -19.98 -12.81
C ARG A 516 -31.16 -19.36 -14.14
N ALA A 517 -31.51 -18.07 -14.35
CA ALA A 517 -31.15 -17.37 -15.57
C ALA A 517 -29.61 -17.26 -15.73
N PRO A 518 -29.09 -17.36 -16.96
CA PRO A 518 -27.67 -17.14 -17.23
C PRO A 518 -27.23 -15.73 -16.84
N SER A 519 -25.95 -15.56 -16.47
CA SER A 519 -25.38 -14.27 -16.06
C SER A 519 -25.60 -13.16 -17.09
N VAL A 520 -25.56 -13.48 -18.40
CA VAL A 520 -25.82 -12.52 -19.49
C VAL A 520 -27.23 -11.95 -19.43
N VAL A 521 -28.25 -12.79 -19.12
CA VAL A 521 -29.64 -12.36 -19.00
C VAL A 521 -29.83 -11.48 -17.75
N ILE A 522 -29.20 -11.87 -16.63
CA ILE A 522 -29.20 -11.06 -15.40
C ILE A 522 -28.55 -9.72 -15.67
N LYS A 523 -27.38 -9.69 -16.36
CA LYS A 523 -26.66 -8.47 -16.73
C LYS A 523 -27.52 -7.55 -17.58
N GLN A 524 -28.13 -8.09 -18.63
CA GLN A 524 -28.98 -7.32 -19.54
C GLN A 524 -30.15 -6.67 -18.77
N LYS A 525 -30.81 -7.45 -17.89
CA LYS A 525 -31.89 -6.93 -17.06
C LYS A 525 -31.41 -5.89 -16.06
N ALA A 526 -30.28 -6.08 -15.44
CA ALA A 526 -29.69 -5.13 -14.52
C ALA A 526 -29.36 -3.79 -15.20
N VAL A 527 -28.79 -3.82 -16.43
CA VAL A 527 -28.52 -2.61 -17.23
C VAL A 527 -29.85 -1.90 -17.60
N GLU A 528 -30.90 -2.64 -18.01
CA GLU A 528 -32.24 -2.07 -18.24
C GLU A 528 -32.81 -1.37 -16.97
N LEU A 529 -32.45 -1.85 -15.80
CA LEU A 529 -32.83 -1.28 -14.50
C LEU A 529 -31.87 -0.16 -14.01
N GLY A 530 -30.89 0.23 -14.81
CA GLY A 530 -29.99 1.35 -14.53
C GLY A 530 -28.64 0.96 -13.93
N MET A 531 -28.25 -0.32 -13.95
CA MET A 531 -26.89 -0.72 -13.56
C MET A 531 -25.87 -0.18 -14.57
N ASN A 532 -24.86 0.55 -14.09
CA ASN A 532 -23.69 0.90 -14.87
C ASN A 532 -22.67 -0.25 -14.83
N THR A 533 -22.18 -0.62 -16.01
CA THR A 533 -21.11 -1.63 -16.13
C THR A 533 -19.74 -1.08 -15.74
N LEU A 534 -18.77 -1.96 -15.46
CA LEU A 534 -17.36 -1.56 -15.23
C LEU A 534 -16.82 -0.68 -16.37
N ARG A 535 -17.21 -0.96 -17.63
CA ARG A 535 -16.83 -0.17 -18.79
C ARG A 535 -17.40 1.25 -18.76
N GLU A 536 -18.67 1.41 -18.40
CA GLU A 536 -19.34 2.71 -18.30
C GLU A 536 -18.78 3.53 -17.14
N ASP A 537 -18.48 2.92 -15.99
CA ASP A 537 -17.78 3.60 -14.91
C ASP A 537 -16.34 3.96 -15.30
N GLY A 538 -15.69 3.11 -16.10
CA GLY A 538 -14.40 3.40 -16.73
C GLY A 538 -14.44 4.64 -17.61
N LEU A 539 -15.45 4.75 -18.47
CA LEU A 539 -15.67 5.93 -19.31
C LEU A 539 -15.89 7.21 -18.48
N ARG A 540 -16.66 7.13 -17.41
CA ARG A 540 -16.81 8.24 -16.45
C ARG A 540 -15.45 8.72 -15.92
N ASN A 541 -14.60 7.78 -15.50
CA ASN A 541 -13.26 8.10 -14.99
C ASN A 541 -12.31 8.67 -16.06
N ILE A 542 -12.40 8.19 -17.31
CA ILE A 542 -11.66 8.74 -18.45
C ILE A 542 -12.08 10.20 -18.68
N TYR A 543 -13.37 10.50 -18.74
CA TYR A 543 -13.87 11.86 -19.01
C TYR A 543 -13.55 12.84 -17.88
N GLN A 544 -13.42 12.36 -16.63
CA GLN A 544 -12.88 13.15 -15.52
C GLN A 544 -11.36 13.36 -15.63
N GLY A 545 -10.71 12.70 -16.58
CA GLY A 545 -9.26 12.72 -16.74
C GLY A 545 -8.52 12.09 -15.56
N ALA A 546 -9.15 11.15 -14.86
CA ALA A 546 -8.57 10.44 -13.73
C ALA A 546 -7.68 9.27 -14.17
N THR A 547 -8.06 8.60 -15.26
CA THR A 547 -7.31 7.46 -15.82
C THR A 547 -7.25 7.54 -17.35
N SER A 548 -6.40 6.72 -17.96
CA SER A 548 -6.26 6.65 -19.42
C SER A 548 -7.22 5.63 -20.04
N ILE A 549 -7.39 5.75 -21.37
CA ILE A 549 -8.15 4.79 -22.16
C ILE A 549 -7.54 3.39 -22.07
N GLU A 550 -6.21 3.29 -22.15
CA GLU A 550 -5.49 2.01 -22.09
C GLU A 550 -5.76 1.24 -20.81
N GLU A 551 -5.76 1.93 -19.67
CA GLU A 551 -6.05 1.31 -18.37
C GLU A 551 -7.48 0.75 -18.33
N VAL A 552 -8.47 1.48 -18.80
CA VAL A 552 -9.86 1.01 -18.83
C VAL A 552 -10.03 -0.17 -19.77
N LEU A 553 -9.48 -0.10 -20.99
CA LEU A 553 -9.54 -1.20 -21.97
C LEU A 553 -8.88 -2.49 -21.44
N LYS A 554 -7.82 -2.37 -20.64
CA LYS A 554 -7.09 -3.50 -20.07
C LYS A 554 -7.91 -4.27 -19.06
N TYR A 555 -8.80 -3.62 -18.31
CA TYR A 555 -9.47 -4.22 -17.15
C TYR A 555 -10.98 -4.37 -17.30
N THR A 556 -11.59 -3.84 -18.35
CA THR A 556 -13.02 -3.92 -18.66
C THR A 556 -13.28 -4.42 -20.07
#